data_49b25b3300dd767d5f75dedb793c9b26
#
_entry.id   49b25b3300dd767d5f75dedb793c9b26
#
_cell.length_a   1.000
_cell.length_b   1.000
_cell.length_c   1.000
_cell.angle_alpha   90.00
_cell.angle_beta   90.00
_cell.angle_gamma   90.00
#
_symmetry.space_group_name_H-M   'P 1'
#
loop_
_entity.id
_entity.type
_entity.pdbx_description
1 polymer ?
#
loop_
_entity_poly.entity_id
_entity_poly.type
_entity_poly.pdbx_seq_one_letter_code
_entity_poly.pdbx_strand_id
1 'polypeptide(L)'
;MAAPRSVQRLQQTLSHVQPPNTQLSLVAGPTEPALLDITLGELLTLQALQYGGIECLVFPWTNARWTYGELKDETERLARGMLASGIQKGDRVGIMAGNCEQYISVFFAAARVGAILVVLNNTYTPSELYYALNHSGRCPLGALAAPY
;
A
#
# COMPACT_ATOMS: atom_id res chain seq x y z
N MET A 1 -24.23 -27.82 15.57
CA MET A 1 -22.88 -27.24 15.47
C MET A 1 -23.02 -25.84 14.88
N ALA A 2 -22.56 -24.79 15.56
CA ALA A 2 -22.59 -23.43 15.03
C ALA A 2 -21.51 -23.28 13.97
N ALA A 3 -21.80 -22.51 12.89
CA ALA A 3 -20.84 -22.23 11.83
C ALA A 3 -19.60 -21.51 12.38
N PRO A 4 -18.40 -21.74 11.79
CA PRO A 4 -17.19 -21.04 12.19
C PRO A 4 -17.36 -19.51 12.10
N ARG A 5 -16.69 -18.77 13.01
CA ARG A 5 -16.80 -17.29 13.08
C ARG A 5 -16.46 -16.59 11.74
N SER A 6 -15.58 -17.18 10.93
CA SER A 6 -15.26 -16.70 9.59
C SER A 6 -16.45 -16.76 8.63
N VAL A 7 -17.23 -17.85 8.68
CA VAL A 7 -18.43 -18.03 7.86
C VAL A 7 -19.54 -17.09 8.30
N GLN A 8 -19.71 -16.88 9.61
CA GLN A 8 -20.68 -15.93 10.14
C GLN A 8 -20.36 -14.48 9.72
N ARG A 9 -19.09 -14.09 9.73
CA ARG A 9 -18.67 -12.76 9.22
C ARG A 9 -18.93 -12.61 7.73
N LEU A 10 -18.62 -13.62 6.91
CA LEU A 10 -18.93 -13.61 5.49
C LEU A 10 -20.42 -13.51 5.21
N GLN A 11 -21.23 -14.24 5.95
CA GLN A 11 -22.69 -14.17 5.84
C GLN A 11 -23.25 -12.81 6.24
N GLN A 12 -22.72 -12.17 7.29
CA GLN A 12 -23.08 -10.81 7.67
C GLN A 12 -22.67 -9.79 6.61
N THR A 13 -21.51 -9.93 6.01
CA THR A 13 -21.06 -9.06 4.91
C THR A 13 -21.94 -9.24 3.67
N LEU A 14 -22.32 -10.47 3.34
CA LEU A 14 -23.14 -10.77 2.17
C LEU A 14 -24.62 -10.36 2.37
N SER A 15 -25.12 -10.30 3.60
CA SER A 15 -26.49 -9.86 3.87
C SER A 15 -26.74 -8.37 3.59
N HIS A 16 -25.69 -7.57 3.49
CA HIS A 16 -25.75 -6.16 3.11
C HIS A 16 -25.57 -5.89 1.61
N VAL A 17 -25.22 -6.93 0.84
CA VAL A 17 -25.10 -6.80 -0.61
C VAL A 17 -26.50 -6.92 -1.22
N GLN A 18 -27.05 -5.79 -1.66
CA GLN A 18 -28.26 -5.82 -2.47
C GLN A 18 -27.97 -6.54 -3.80
N PRO A 19 -28.88 -7.42 -4.27
CA PRO A 19 -28.69 -8.04 -5.57
C PRO A 19 -28.55 -6.94 -6.63
N PRO A 20 -27.67 -7.09 -7.61
CA PRO A 20 -27.46 -6.08 -8.63
C PRO A 20 -28.78 -5.82 -9.34
N ASN A 21 -29.15 -4.55 -9.46
CA ASN A 21 -30.27 -4.17 -10.34
C ASN A 21 -29.87 -4.50 -11.77
N THR A 22 -30.44 -5.54 -12.32
CA THR A 22 -30.10 -6.06 -13.66
C THR A 22 -30.39 -5.09 -14.80
N GLN A 23 -31.05 -3.95 -14.51
CA GLN A 23 -31.34 -2.91 -15.50
C GLN A 23 -30.28 -1.81 -15.57
N LEU A 24 -29.37 -1.73 -14.61
CA LEU A 24 -28.33 -0.70 -14.55
C LEU A 24 -26.97 -1.36 -14.27
N SER A 25 -25.94 -0.94 -14.98
CA SER A 25 -24.55 -1.33 -14.69
C SER A 25 -23.98 -0.61 -13.46
N LEU A 26 -24.81 0.08 -12.69
CA LEU A 26 -24.45 0.80 -11.48
C LEU A 26 -24.98 0.06 -10.25
N VAL A 27 -24.08 -0.29 -9.35
CA VAL A 27 -24.42 -0.92 -8.06
C VAL A 27 -23.93 0.02 -6.95
N ALA A 28 -24.85 0.40 -6.05
CA ALA A 28 -24.47 1.13 -4.84
C ALA A 28 -24.06 0.15 -3.75
N GLY A 29 -22.88 0.38 -3.17
CA GLY A 29 -22.42 -0.35 -1.99
C GLY A 29 -23.10 0.16 -0.70
N PRO A 30 -22.81 -0.50 0.46
CA PRO A 30 -23.28 -0.02 1.76
C PRO A 30 -22.71 1.37 2.06
N THR A 31 -23.51 2.23 2.69
CA THR A 31 -23.10 3.58 3.10
C THR A 31 -22.46 3.60 4.50
N GLU A 32 -22.54 2.50 5.22
CA GLU A 32 -21.92 2.32 6.53
C GLU A 32 -20.93 1.15 6.53
N PRO A 33 -19.75 1.30 7.17
CA PRO A 33 -19.26 2.53 7.79
C PRO A 33 -18.94 3.63 6.76
N ALA A 34 -18.98 4.88 7.18
CA ALA A 34 -18.63 6.03 6.32
C ALA A 34 -17.20 5.91 5.77
N LEU A 35 -16.99 6.37 4.55
CA LEU A 35 -15.64 6.43 3.97
C LEU A 35 -14.78 7.42 4.74
N LEU A 36 -13.51 7.05 4.94
CA LEU A 36 -12.53 7.95 5.55
C LEU A 36 -12.01 8.92 4.48
N ASP A 37 -12.14 10.22 4.76
CA ASP A 37 -11.57 11.29 3.92
C ASP A 37 -10.22 11.74 4.47
N ILE A 38 -9.24 10.82 4.43
CA ILE A 38 -7.87 11.04 4.90
C ILE A 38 -6.87 10.42 3.93
N THR A 39 -5.65 10.93 3.93
CA THR A 39 -4.56 10.36 3.14
C THR A 39 -4.03 9.07 3.76
N LEU A 40 -3.36 8.23 2.95
CA LEU A 40 -2.69 7.02 3.46
C LEU A 40 -1.62 7.33 4.50
N GLY A 41 -0.92 8.47 4.35
CA GLY A 41 0.08 8.92 5.33
C GLY A 41 -0.55 9.30 6.68
N GLU A 42 -1.71 9.95 6.66
CA GLU A 42 -2.48 10.27 7.86
C GLU A 42 -3.05 9.01 8.50
N LEU A 43 -3.59 8.09 7.70
CA LEU A 43 -4.09 6.80 8.20
C LEU A 43 -3.00 6.05 8.97
N LEU A 44 -1.80 5.90 8.39
CA LEU A 44 -0.69 5.24 9.08
C LEU A 44 -0.33 5.95 10.39
N THR A 45 -0.33 7.28 10.41
CA THR A 45 -0.05 8.08 11.60
C THR A 45 -1.09 7.81 12.70
N LEU A 46 -2.37 7.81 12.36
CA LEU A 46 -3.46 7.51 13.30
C LEU A 46 -3.38 6.08 13.84
N GLN A 47 -3.10 5.11 12.97
CA GLN A 47 -2.92 3.71 13.39
C GLN A 47 -1.72 3.55 14.32
N ALA A 48 -0.59 4.23 14.04
CA ALA A 48 0.58 4.19 14.89
C ALA A 48 0.35 4.87 16.25
N LEU A 49 -0.45 5.94 16.30
CA LEU A 49 -0.85 6.56 17.57
C LEU A 49 -1.71 5.64 18.43
N GLN A 50 -2.62 4.91 17.81
CA GLN A 50 -3.57 4.04 18.52
C GLN A 50 -2.96 2.67 18.85
N TYR A 51 -2.15 2.11 17.96
CA TYR A 51 -1.67 0.73 18.01
C TYR A 51 -0.15 0.61 17.90
N GLY A 52 0.61 1.64 18.24
CA GLY A 52 2.04 1.76 17.97
C GLY A 52 2.90 0.56 18.34
N GLY A 53 2.61 -0.11 19.46
CA GLY A 53 3.33 -1.31 19.91
C GLY A 53 2.81 -2.63 19.35
N ILE A 54 1.76 -2.63 18.52
CA ILE A 54 1.19 -3.85 17.94
C ILE A 54 1.91 -4.17 16.62
N GLU A 55 2.25 -5.45 16.42
CA GLU A 55 2.82 -5.91 15.16
C GLU A 55 1.82 -5.75 14.00
N CYS A 56 2.27 -5.14 12.91
CA CYS A 56 1.47 -4.94 11.70
C CYS A 56 2.06 -5.65 10.47
N LEU A 57 3.37 -5.91 10.45
CA LEU A 57 4.05 -6.62 9.38
C LEU A 57 4.85 -7.79 9.93
N VAL A 58 4.70 -8.96 9.30
CA VAL A 58 5.48 -10.16 9.60
C VAL A 58 5.90 -10.80 8.29
N PHE A 59 7.22 -10.84 8.05
CA PHE A 59 7.83 -11.47 6.88
C PHE A 59 8.75 -12.61 7.35
N PRO A 60 8.26 -13.86 7.38
CA PRO A 60 9.02 -14.99 7.94
C PRO A 60 10.34 -15.26 7.21
N TRP A 61 10.40 -15.00 5.90
CA TRP A 61 11.60 -15.27 5.08
C TRP A 61 12.73 -14.26 5.28
N THR A 62 12.44 -13.03 5.73
CA THR A 62 13.44 -12.02 6.14
C THR A 62 13.59 -11.95 7.65
N ASN A 63 12.75 -12.70 8.39
CA ASN A 63 12.60 -12.62 9.84
C ASN A 63 12.26 -11.20 10.33
N ALA A 64 11.68 -10.38 9.45
CA ALA A 64 11.27 -9.03 9.81
C ALA A 64 9.89 -9.05 10.50
N ARG A 65 9.81 -8.35 11.61
CA ARG A 65 8.59 -8.15 12.39
C ARG A 65 8.55 -6.68 12.79
N TRP A 66 7.59 -5.95 12.26
CA TRP A 66 7.47 -4.52 12.52
C TRP A 66 6.13 -4.19 13.17
N THR A 67 6.18 -3.32 14.14
CA THR A 67 5.01 -2.69 14.75
C THR A 67 4.52 -1.52 13.89
N TYR A 68 3.30 -1.03 14.16
CA TYR A 68 2.80 0.20 13.53
C TYR A 68 3.71 1.41 13.78
N GLY A 69 4.31 1.50 14.98
CA GLY A 69 5.26 2.56 15.30
C GLY A 69 6.51 2.50 14.44
N GLU A 70 7.14 1.32 14.34
CA GLU A 70 8.33 1.12 13.52
C GLU A 70 8.05 1.36 12.03
N LEU A 71 6.92 0.88 11.50
CA LEU A 71 6.52 1.15 10.12
C LEU A 71 6.35 2.65 9.87
N LYS A 72 5.70 3.37 10.79
CA LYS A 72 5.54 4.84 10.70
C LYS A 72 6.89 5.54 10.68
N ASP A 73 7.79 5.21 11.61
CA ASP A 73 9.08 5.87 11.75
C ASP A 73 9.97 5.64 10.54
N GLU A 74 10.00 4.40 10.02
CA GLU A 74 10.72 4.07 8.78
C GLU A 74 10.12 4.78 7.57
N THR A 75 8.78 4.82 7.47
CA THR A 75 8.06 5.56 6.42
C THR A 75 8.44 7.05 6.44
N GLU A 76 8.50 7.67 7.61
CA GLU A 76 8.89 9.08 7.74
C GLU A 76 10.34 9.33 7.37
N ARG A 77 11.24 8.42 7.76
CA ARG A 77 12.66 8.48 7.39
C ARG A 77 12.83 8.44 5.87
N LEU A 78 12.15 7.50 5.20
CA LEU A 78 12.17 7.37 3.74
C LEU A 78 11.52 8.58 3.05
N ALA A 79 10.40 9.07 3.54
CA ALA A 79 9.74 10.25 2.98
C ALA A 79 10.64 11.48 3.02
N ARG A 80 11.35 11.71 4.14
CA ARG A 80 12.36 12.78 4.23
C ARG A 80 13.51 12.58 3.25
N GLY A 81 13.99 11.34 3.07
CA GLY A 81 15.00 11.00 2.07
C GLY A 81 14.54 11.29 0.63
N MET A 82 13.30 10.95 0.29
CA MET A 82 12.69 11.24 -1.01
C MET A 82 12.65 12.75 -1.28
N LEU A 83 12.17 13.54 -0.32
CA LEU A 83 12.14 15.00 -0.43
C LEU A 83 13.54 15.60 -0.57
N ALA A 84 14.51 15.11 0.21
CA ALA A 84 15.92 15.55 0.13
C ALA A 84 16.56 15.20 -1.23
N SER A 85 16.09 14.14 -1.89
CA SER A 85 16.50 13.75 -3.23
C SER A 85 15.78 14.53 -4.35
N GLY A 86 14.93 15.50 -4.00
CA GLY A 86 14.22 16.34 -4.94
C GLY A 86 12.92 15.77 -5.48
N ILE A 87 12.42 14.66 -4.93
CA ILE A 87 11.12 14.09 -5.31
C ILE A 87 10.01 15.04 -4.83
N GLN A 88 9.07 15.35 -5.72
CA GLN A 88 7.96 16.26 -5.49
C GLN A 88 6.61 15.53 -5.65
N LYS A 89 5.55 16.19 -5.19
CA LYS A 89 4.18 15.70 -5.41
C LYS A 89 3.90 15.52 -6.91
N GLY A 90 3.41 14.34 -7.26
CA GLY A 90 3.09 13.97 -8.65
C GLY A 90 4.24 13.27 -9.37
N ASP A 91 5.45 13.27 -8.81
CA ASP A 91 6.57 12.50 -9.37
C ASP A 91 6.29 11.01 -9.25
N ARG A 92 6.90 10.24 -10.15
CA ARG A 92 6.77 8.79 -10.17
C ARG A 92 7.98 8.14 -9.54
N VAL A 93 7.76 7.29 -8.56
CA VAL A 93 8.81 6.50 -7.88
C VAL A 93 8.62 5.04 -8.26
N GLY A 94 9.60 4.46 -8.96
CA GLY A 94 9.57 3.04 -9.31
C GLY A 94 10.04 2.16 -8.15
N ILE A 95 9.32 1.07 -7.89
CA ILE A 95 9.77 0.01 -7.00
C ILE A 95 9.78 -1.33 -7.75
N MET A 96 10.92 -2.02 -7.69
CA MET A 96 11.11 -3.35 -8.23
C MET A 96 11.70 -4.23 -7.13
N ALA A 97 10.85 -4.97 -6.45
CA ALA A 97 11.23 -5.80 -5.30
C ALA A 97 10.26 -6.98 -5.16
N GLY A 98 10.69 -8.02 -4.48
CA GLY A 98 9.81 -9.07 -3.97
C GLY A 98 8.98 -8.59 -2.78
N ASN A 99 8.21 -9.48 -2.19
CA ASN A 99 7.43 -9.18 -1.00
C ASN A 99 8.38 -9.04 0.21
N CYS A 100 8.62 -7.81 0.63
CA CYS A 100 9.46 -7.48 1.77
C CYS A 100 8.92 -6.26 2.53
N GLU A 101 9.42 -6.06 3.74
CA GLU A 101 9.01 -4.95 4.60
C GLU A 101 9.32 -3.59 4.00
N GLN A 102 10.42 -3.49 3.24
CA GLN A 102 10.82 -2.27 2.55
C GLN A 102 9.81 -1.84 1.49
N TYR A 103 9.17 -2.82 0.84
CA TYR A 103 8.12 -2.52 -0.15
C TYR A 103 6.99 -1.72 0.48
N ILE A 104 6.55 -2.14 1.66
CA ILE A 104 5.44 -1.48 2.38
C ILE A 104 5.86 -0.09 2.86
N SER A 105 7.07 0.06 3.42
CA SER A 105 7.54 1.36 3.89
C SER A 105 7.74 2.37 2.75
N VAL A 106 8.24 1.93 1.59
CA VAL A 106 8.36 2.77 0.38
C VAL A 106 6.98 3.17 -0.15
N PHE A 107 6.00 2.26 -0.15
CA PHE A 107 4.64 2.56 -0.55
C PHE A 107 4.04 3.71 0.27
N PHE A 108 4.10 3.60 1.59
CA PHE A 108 3.60 4.66 2.48
C PHE A 108 4.43 5.94 2.39
N ALA A 109 5.76 5.84 2.20
CA ALA A 109 6.62 7.00 2.03
C ALA A 109 6.30 7.79 0.75
N ALA A 110 6.11 7.11 -0.38
CA ALA A 110 5.68 7.72 -1.62
C ALA A 110 4.32 8.41 -1.47
N ALA A 111 3.35 7.73 -0.85
CA ALA A 111 2.04 8.30 -0.56
C ALA A 111 2.13 9.55 0.33
N ARG A 112 3.03 9.55 1.32
CA ARG A 112 3.21 10.66 2.28
C ARG A 112 3.77 11.92 1.61
N VAL A 113 4.63 11.77 0.61
CA VAL A 113 5.16 12.91 -0.17
C VAL A 113 4.28 13.29 -1.36
N GLY A 114 3.22 12.53 -1.61
CA GLY A 114 2.32 12.73 -2.74
C GLY A 114 2.91 12.26 -4.08
N ALA A 115 3.93 11.41 -4.05
CA ALA A 115 4.48 10.76 -5.22
C ALA A 115 3.60 9.58 -5.67
N ILE A 116 3.71 9.23 -6.94
CA ILE A 116 2.98 8.10 -7.55
C ILE A 116 3.91 6.89 -7.54
N LEU A 117 3.58 5.87 -6.77
CA LEU A 117 4.34 4.62 -6.78
C LEU A 117 4.05 3.82 -8.05
N VAL A 118 5.09 3.49 -8.81
CA VAL A 118 5.04 2.61 -9.98
C VAL A 118 5.60 1.25 -9.60
N VAL A 119 4.72 0.27 -9.55
CA VAL A 119 5.09 -1.11 -9.23
C VAL A 119 5.64 -1.79 -10.48
N LEU A 120 6.89 -2.24 -10.42
CA LEU A 120 7.59 -2.92 -11.49
C LEU A 120 7.72 -4.40 -11.14
N ASN A 121 7.44 -5.26 -12.12
CA ASN A 121 7.58 -6.70 -11.90
C ASN A 121 9.07 -7.05 -11.77
N ASN A 122 9.42 -7.78 -10.73
CA ASN A 122 10.79 -8.23 -10.46
C ASN A 122 11.33 -9.28 -11.46
N THR A 123 10.45 -9.84 -12.30
CA THR A 123 10.80 -10.79 -13.35
C THR A 123 10.94 -10.13 -14.73
N TYR A 124 10.81 -8.80 -14.85
CA TYR A 124 10.97 -8.11 -16.12
C TYR A 124 12.37 -8.32 -16.70
N THR A 125 12.42 -8.63 -17.98
CA THR A 125 13.62 -8.51 -18.76
C THR A 125 14.05 -7.04 -18.89
N PRO A 126 15.31 -6.73 -19.22
CA PRO A 126 15.74 -5.35 -19.40
C PRO A 126 14.89 -4.55 -20.39
N SER A 127 14.43 -5.18 -21.48
CA SER A 127 13.56 -4.53 -22.48
C SER A 127 12.16 -4.22 -21.95
N GLU A 128 11.57 -5.12 -21.17
CA GLU A 128 10.28 -4.91 -20.53
C GLU A 128 10.35 -3.84 -19.45
N LEU A 129 11.41 -3.86 -18.63
CA LEU A 129 11.66 -2.83 -17.63
C LEU A 129 11.82 -1.45 -18.28
N TYR A 130 12.61 -1.35 -19.35
CA TYR A 130 12.78 -0.11 -20.10
C TYR A 130 11.44 0.42 -20.64
N TYR A 131 10.63 -0.48 -21.20
CA TYR A 131 9.27 -0.12 -21.66
C TYR A 131 8.40 0.37 -20.52
N ALA A 132 8.33 -0.36 -19.41
CA ALA A 132 7.49 -0.02 -18.27
C ALA A 132 7.87 1.35 -17.66
N LEU A 133 9.17 1.63 -17.52
CA LEU A 133 9.68 2.91 -17.02
C LEU A 133 9.33 4.08 -17.94
N ASN A 134 9.47 3.91 -19.26
CA ASN A 134 9.12 4.95 -20.22
C ASN A 134 7.61 5.17 -20.30
N HIS A 135 6.82 4.09 -20.28
CA HIS A 135 5.37 4.14 -20.37
C HIS A 135 4.73 4.78 -19.13
N SER A 136 5.28 4.53 -17.96
CA SER A 136 4.80 5.14 -16.71
C SER A 136 5.10 6.64 -16.61
N GLY A 137 5.88 7.20 -17.53
CA GLY A 137 6.36 8.57 -17.52
C GLY A 137 7.70 8.70 -16.80
N ARG A 138 8.39 9.87 -16.94
CA ARG A 138 9.69 10.08 -16.33
C ARG A 138 9.67 9.71 -14.84
N CYS A 139 10.24 8.55 -14.52
CA CYS A 139 10.65 8.24 -13.17
C CYS A 139 12.01 8.94 -12.96
N PRO A 140 12.12 9.99 -12.12
CA PRO A 140 13.43 10.31 -11.58
C PRO A 140 13.89 9.03 -10.85
N LEU A 141 15.07 8.56 -11.20
CA LEU A 141 15.60 7.26 -10.79
C LEU A 141 15.64 7.10 -9.26
N GLY A 142 14.64 6.49 -8.73
CA GLY A 142 14.59 5.90 -7.41
C GLY A 142 14.12 4.47 -7.54
N ALA A 143 14.76 3.66 -8.41
CA ALA A 143 14.52 2.23 -8.41
C ALA A 143 15.20 1.66 -7.18
N LEU A 144 14.44 1.48 -6.09
CA LEU A 144 14.89 0.71 -4.94
C LEU A 144 14.78 -0.77 -5.33
N ALA A 145 15.90 -1.37 -5.72
CA ALA A 145 16.01 -2.82 -5.77
C ALA A 145 16.36 -3.30 -4.35
N ALA A 146 15.43 -3.97 -3.69
CA ALA A 146 15.75 -4.70 -2.46
C ALA A 146 16.43 -6.01 -2.86
N PRO A 147 17.56 -6.39 -2.24
CA PRO A 147 18.17 -7.70 -2.47
C PRO A 147 17.20 -8.81 -2.03
N TYR A 148 17.21 -9.91 -2.77
CA TYR A 148 16.55 -11.17 -2.43
C TYR A 148 17.23 -11.84 -1.24
#